data_a2b39fc174814c4afae0f2170881f541
#
_entry.id   a2b39fc174814c4afae0f2170881f541
#
_cell.length_a   1.000
_cell.length_b   1.000
_cell.length_c   1.000
_cell.angle_alpha   90.00
_cell.angle_beta   90.00
_cell.angle_gamma   90.00
#
_symmetry.space_group_name_H-M   'P 1'
#
loop_
_entity.id
_entity.type
_entity.pdbx_description
1 polymer ?
#
loop_
_entity_poly.entity_id
_entity_poly.type
_entity_poly.pdbx_seq_one_letter_code
_entity_poly.pdbx_strand_id
1 'polypeptide(L)'
;VGYNSVQAATNGIEFARSFEFCKQAAEAGLRYAYLQFDGIGNAANSHRHVGNLFDVKLRAIENLHKAGVDIVPVITIINGINNEQVGRVVQFALDNPKKIPFLAFQPVSFTGRDEAISDERRKAQRYTLSHLAHDVKNQTGIGVPARDWFPLSFISTFCDWSDLVHGPRAEWGQLSCGCHPNCGIGMAVMVDKITKEAVPMTAFLNGDRFANDVKRINDAARGKWLSIVGMALALARNYDPFKTPTHFRFSDMLKKLDKTFGATGKSYGDVTGTRTMADIEHRRQDRWNVLMIAGMWFQDLFNYDFRRTEQCIIPYATQEGEISFCAYNTGIGWRNIVEKMHMTATLTKWYEERGRHEIFAGGKTVPLASTEHSLLLRDEIITREEQHDLDRLGIAKYARDEKIRARNEKMRKEAEYDARMAKLYREVVLKEKPAEPLVQIGALNGNSNGHNGANGELHEPEREEVFTD
;
A
#
# COMPACT_ATOMS: atom_id res chain seq x y z
N VAL A 1 -8.25 -22.55 -10.34
CA VAL A 1 -7.10 -22.78 -11.24
C VAL A 1 -5.84 -23.26 -10.51
N GLY A 2 -5.90 -23.51 -9.18
CA GLY A 2 -4.82 -24.13 -8.42
C GLY A 2 -3.71 -23.19 -7.91
N TYR A 3 -3.92 -21.89 -7.91
CA TYR A 3 -3.02 -20.96 -7.22
C TYR A 3 -3.24 -21.01 -5.70
N ASN A 4 -2.14 -21.04 -4.94
CA ASN A 4 -2.19 -21.05 -3.48
C ASN A 4 -2.62 -19.71 -2.88
N SER A 5 -2.37 -18.62 -3.58
CA SER A 5 -2.74 -17.27 -3.16
C SER A 5 -3.09 -16.41 -4.36
N VAL A 6 -4.24 -15.76 -4.30
CA VAL A 6 -4.69 -14.79 -5.30
C VAL A 6 -4.69 -13.40 -4.70
N GLN A 7 -4.09 -12.46 -5.40
CA GLN A 7 -3.96 -11.07 -4.98
C GLN A 7 -4.54 -10.16 -6.06
N ALA A 8 -5.22 -9.10 -5.66
CA ALA A 8 -5.80 -8.12 -6.59
C ALA A 8 -5.31 -6.71 -6.27
N ALA A 9 -4.67 -6.07 -7.24
CA ALA A 9 -4.42 -4.64 -7.18
C ALA A 9 -5.72 -3.89 -7.51
N THR A 10 -6.14 -2.95 -6.65
CA THR A 10 -7.44 -2.31 -6.75
C THR A 10 -7.41 -0.86 -6.29
N ASN A 11 -8.26 -0.03 -6.90
CA ASN A 11 -8.59 1.30 -6.39
C ASN A 11 -9.61 1.27 -5.23
N GLY A 12 -10.23 0.13 -4.96
CA GLY A 12 -11.16 -0.09 -3.85
C GLY A 12 -12.59 0.37 -4.08
N ILE A 13 -12.92 1.01 -5.21
CA ILE A 13 -14.26 1.61 -5.43
C ILE A 13 -15.36 0.54 -5.35
N GLU A 14 -15.26 -0.55 -6.10
CA GLU A 14 -16.28 -1.60 -6.10
C GLU A 14 -16.35 -2.34 -4.76
N PHE A 15 -15.24 -2.55 -4.10
CA PHE A 15 -15.21 -3.12 -2.75
C PHE A 15 -15.86 -2.20 -1.71
N ALA A 16 -15.76 -0.89 -1.88
CA ALA A 16 -16.45 0.07 -1.01
C ALA A 16 -17.96 0.11 -1.26
N ARG A 17 -18.38 0.01 -2.51
CA ARG A 17 -19.80 0.10 -2.93
C ARG A 17 -20.60 -1.15 -2.58
N SER A 18 -20.00 -2.33 -2.68
CA SER A 18 -20.69 -3.60 -2.53
C SER A 18 -19.97 -4.56 -1.61
N PHE A 19 -20.57 -4.83 -0.45
CA PHE A 19 -20.11 -5.88 0.44
C PHE A 19 -20.30 -7.28 -0.18
N GLU A 20 -21.36 -7.46 -0.97
CA GLU A 20 -21.61 -8.72 -1.68
C GLU A 20 -20.50 -9.04 -2.68
N PHE A 21 -20.00 -8.02 -3.39
CA PHE A 21 -18.83 -8.18 -4.26
C PHE A 21 -17.57 -8.62 -3.47
N CYS A 22 -17.38 -8.10 -2.25
CA CYS A 22 -16.28 -8.56 -1.39
C CYS A 22 -16.39 -10.03 -1.03
N LYS A 23 -17.62 -10.51 -0.70
CA LYS A 23 -17.88 -11.92 -0.38
C LYS A 23 -17.61 -12.82 -1.58
N GLN A 24 -18.15 -12.48 -2.73
CA GLN A 24 -17.93 -13.22 -3.98
C GLN A 24 -16.45 -13.29 -4.35
N ALA A 25 -15.70 -12.20 -4.17
CA ALA A 25 -14.27 -12.18 -4.40
C ALA A 25 -13.51 -13.11 -3.42
N ALA A 26 -13.88 -13.09 -2.15
CA ALA A 26 -13.30 -13.99 -1.14
C ALA A 26 -13.62 -15.46 -1.44
N GLU A 27 -14.87 -15.78 -1.80
CA GLU A 27 -15.31 -17.12 -2.20
C GLU A 27 -14.60 -17.61 -3.47
N ALA A 28 -14.32 -16.70 -4.40
CA ALA A 28 -13.53 -16.99 -5.61
C ALA A 28 -12.02 -17.20 -5.32
N GLY A 29 -11.58 -17.01 -4.06
CA GLY A 29 -10.21 -17.24 -3.62
C GLY A 29 -9.34 -15.99 -3.49
N LEU A 30 -9.91 -14.79 -3.53
CA LEU A 30 -9.15 -13.57 -3.25
C LEU A 30 -8.64 -13.59 -1.82
N ARG A 31 -7.32 -13.50 -1.66
CA ARG A 31 -6.66 -13.56 -0.37
C ARG A 31 -6.17 -12.20 0.11
N TYR A 32 -5.56 -11.44 -0.79
CA TYR A 32 -5.02 -10.13 -0.50
C TYR A 32 -5.57 -9.08 -1.47
N ALA A 33 -6.05 -7.97 -0.92
CA ALA A 33 -6.37 -6.77 -1.69
C ALA A 33 -5.22 -5.76 -1.55
N TYR A 34 -4.47 -5.57 -2.63
CA TYR A 34 -3.47 -4.51 -2.76
C TYR A 34 -4.21 -3.22 -3.07
N LEU A 35 -4.61 -2.55 -2.00
CA LEU A 35 -5.45 -1.35 -2.05
C LEU A 35 -4.60 -0.10 -2.23
N GLN A 36 -4.71 0.55 -3.37
CA GLN A 36 -4.10 1.86 -3.59
C GLN A 36 -4.53 2.84 -2.49
N PHE A 37 -3.57 3.50 -1.83
CA PHE A 37 -3.85 4.27 -0.62
C PHE A 37 -3.23 5.68 -0.60
N ASP A 38 -2.10 5.89 -1.18
CA ASP A 38 -1.30 7.10 -1.44
C ASP A 38 -1.12 8.11 -0.27
N GLY A 39 -1.97 8.12 0.75
CA GLY A 39 -1.85 8.98 1.93
C GLY A 39 -3.16 9.10 2.73
N ILE A 40 -3.09 9.79 3.86
CA ILE A 40 -4.20 10.00 4.78
C ILE A 40 -4.95 11.27 4.38
N GLY A 41 -6.26 11.13 4.20
CA GLY A 41 -7.17 12.22 3.83
C GLY A 41 -7.46 12.33 2.33
N ASN A 42 -8.57 13.00 1.98
CA ASN A 42 -8.99 13.17 0.60
C ASN A 42 -8.02 14.06 -0.19
N ALA A 43 -7.38 15.03 0.46
CA ALA A 43 -6.40 15.92 -0.17
C ALA A 43 -5.16 15.13 -0.68
N ALA A 44 -4.63 14.20 0.13
CA ALA A 44 -3.50 13.35 -0.25
C ALA A 44 -3.82 12.40 -1.43
N ASN A 45 -5.10 12.14 -1.68
CA ASN A 45 -5.58 11.29 -2.76
C ASN A 45 -6.18 12.09 -3.94
N SER A 46 -6.13 13.42 -3.91
CA SER A 46 -6.82 14.30 -4.88
C SER A 46 -6.34 14.14 -6.33
N HIS A 47 -5.09 13.75 -6.53
CA HIS A 47 -4.49 13.46 -7.84
C HIS A 47 -5.18 12.34 -8.61
N ARG A 48 -6.00 11.55 -7.95
CA ARG A 48 -6.83 10.50 -8.58
C ARG A 48 -8.17 11.02 -9.08
N HIS A 49 -8.45 12.30 -8.89
CA HIS A 49 -9.65 12.99 -9.37
C HIS A 49 -10.99 12.40 -8.87
N VAL A 50 -11.00 11.71 -7.74
CA VAL A 50 -12.22 11.25 -7.05
C VAL A 50 -12.39 12.04 -5.77
N GLY A 51 -13.55 12.69 -5.58
CA GLY A 51 -13.74 13.69 -4.53
C GLY A 51 -13.69 13.16 -3.09
N ASN A 52 -14.11 11.92 -2.88
CA ASN A 52 -14.13 11.27 -1.56
C ASN A 52 -13.31 9.96 -1.55
N LEU A 53 -12.17 9.95 -2.22
CA LEU A 53 -11.43 8.70 -2.42
C LEU A 53 -10.91 8.10 -1.11
N PHE A 54 -10.53 8.90 -0.12
CA PHE A 54 -10.11 8.39 1.18
C PHE A 54 -11.25 7.70 1.92
N ASP A 55 -12.48 8.25 1.89
CA ASP A 55 -13.67 7.61 2.47
C ASP A 55 -13.96 6.28 1.79
N VAL A 56 -13.78 6.22 0.47
CA VAL A 56 -13.85 4.97 -0.31
C VAL A 56 -12.83 3.95 0.22
N LYS A 57 -11.58 4.36 0.50
CA LYS A 57 -10.56 3.45 1.04
C LYS A 57 -10.96 2.91 2.41
N LEU A 58 -11.42 3.77 3.30
CA LEU A 58 -11.86 3.36 4.63
C LEU A 58 -13.00 2.34 4.55
N ARG A 59 -13.98 2.59 3.69
CA ARG A 59 -15.09 1.66 3.47
C ARG A 59 -14.64 0.35 2.83
N ALA A 60 -13.75 0.40 1.85
CA ALA A 60 -13.20 -0.79 1.22
C ALA A 60 -12.46 -1.67 2.24
N ILE A 61 -11.67 -1.07 3.14
CA ILE A 61 -10.97 -1.78 4.22
C ILE A 61 -11.98 -2.49 5.13
N GLU A 62 -13.06 -1.80 5.54
CA GLU A 62 -14.11 -2.42 6.37
C GLU A 62 -14.78 -3.61 5.69
N ASN A 63 -15.21 -3.44 4.46
CA ASN A 63 -15.91 -4.47 3.71
C ASN A 63 -15.02 -5.69 3.44
N LEU A 64 -13.79 -5.47 2.98
CA LEU A 64 -12.80 -6.52 2.74
C LEU A 64 -12.46 -7.28 4.02
N HIS A 65 -12.24 -6.55 5.12
CA HIS A 65 -11.98 -7.18 6.42
C HIS A 65 -13.14 -8.06 6.87
N LYS A 66 -14.39 -7.59 6.74
CA LYS A 66 -15.59 -8.39 7.07
C LYS A 66 -15.72 -9.63 6.17
N ALA A 67 -15.29 -9.54 4.91
CA ALA A 67 -15.29 -10.67 3.99
C ALA A 67 -14.12 -11.65 4.19
N GLY A 68 -13.18 -11.36 5.12
CA GLY A 68 -12.04 -12.24 5.38
C GLY A 68 -10.83 -12.03 4.46
N VAL A 69 -10.84 -10.98 3.66
CA VAL A 69 -9.71 -10.62 2.78
C VAL A 69 -8.72 -9.76 3.58
N ASP A 70 -7.43 -10.08 3.48
CA ASP A 70 -6.37 -9.28 4.06
C ASP A 70 -6.05 -8.07 3.17
N ILE A 71 -5.82 -6.92 3.80
CA ILE A 71 -5.63 -5.65 3.10
C ILE A 71 -4.17 -5.23 3.16
N VAL A 72 -3.62 -4.89 2.00
CA VAL A 72 -2.28 -4.32 1.84
C VAL A 72 -2.43 -2.91 1.25
N PRO A 73 -2.41 -1.85 2.05
CA PRO A 73 -2.31 -0.50 1.53
C PRO A 73 -1.04 -0.34 0.68
N VAL A 74 -1.23 0.14 -0.53
CA VAL A 74 -0.15 0.39 -1.52
C VAL A 74 0.01 1.88 -1.69
N ILE A 75 1.20 2.37 -1.42
CA ILE A 75 1.50 3.79 -1.40
C ILE A 75 2.59 4.10 -2.42
N THR A 76 2.23 4.79 -3.50
CA THR A 76 3.23 5.33 -4.42
C THR A 76 3.87 6.54 -3.78
N ILE A 77 5.21 6.51 -3.58
CA ILE A 77 5.96 7.58 -2.93
C ILE A 77 6.82 8.33 -3.94
N ILE A 78 6.68 9.65 -3.89
CA ILE A 78 7.42 10.61 -4.71
C ILE A 78 8.10 11.61 -3.78
N ASN A 79 9.42 11.75 -3.93
CA ASN A 79 10.19 12.68 -3.11
C ASN A 79 9.70 14.13 -3.30
N GLY A 80 9.54 14.87 -2.20
CA GLY A 80 9.04 16.24 -2.20
C GLY A 80 7.56 16.40 -2.49
N ILE A 81 6.79 15.29 -2.64
CA ILE A 81 5.34 15.32 -2.90
C ILE A 81 4.57 14.68 -1.76
N ASN A 82 4.80 13.42 -1.46
CA ASN A 82 4.08 12.71 -0.40
C ASN A 82 4.95 11.86 0.52
N ASN A 83 6.27 12.02 0.47
CA ASN A 83 7.17 11.31 1.37
C ASN A 83 6.96 11.70 2.85
N GLU A 84 6.40 12.87 3.14
CA GLU A 84 6.00 13.27 4.50
C GLU A 84 4.74 12.53 5.01
N GLN A 85 4.01 11.81 4.13
CA GLN A 85 2.88 10.96 4.52
C GLN A 85 3.31 9.58 5.05
N VAL A 86 4.58 9.19 4.88
CA VAL A 86 5.07 7.85 5.27
C VAL A 86 4.75 7.54 6.73
N GLY A 87 5.08 8.46 7.65
CA GLY A 87 4.81 8.28 9.08
C GLY A 87 3.32 8.20 9.41
N ARG A 88 2.49 9.01 8.75
CA ARG A 88 1.04 9.01 8.96
C ARG A 88 0.41 7.67 8.52
N VAL A 89 0.85 7.14 7.39
CA VAL A 89 0.38 5.83 6.89
C VAL A 89 0.84 4.69 7.80
N VAL A 90 2.08 4.71 8.24
CA VAL A 90 2.59 3.72 9.22
C VAL A 90 1.78 3.79 10.51
N GLN A 91 1.53 4.99 11.02
CA GLN A 91 0.74 5.19 12.24
C GLN A 91 -0.69 4.69 12.09
N PHE A 92 -1.33 4.94 10.94
CA PHE A 92 -2.67 4.42 10.65
C PHE A 92 -2.71 2.88 10.68
N ALA A 93 -1.68 2.21 10.17
CA ALA A 93 -1.58 0.75 10.25
C ALA A 93 -1.36 0.26 11.69
N LEU A 94 -0.53 0.96 12.48
CA LEU A 94 -0.29 0.65 13.89
C LEU A 94 -1.54 0.83 14.75
N ASP A 95 -2.36 1.83 14.44
CA ASP A 95 -3.63 2.06 15.13
C ASP A 95 -4.70 1.02 14.76
N ASN A 96 -4.59 0.42 13.56
CA ASN A 96 -5.53 -0.57 13.03
C ASN A 96 -4.93 -1.97 12.80
N PRO A 97 -4.18 -2.56 13.77
CA PRO A 97 -3.39 -3.77 13.54
C PRO A 97 -4.24 -5.03 13.32
N LYS A 98 -5.55 -4.98 13.57
CA LYS A 98 -6.48 -6.09 13.29
C LYS A 98 -6.85 -6.19 11.81
N LYS A 99 -6.71 -5.07 11.07
CA LYS A 99 -7.20 -4.94 9.69
C LYS A 99 -6.07 -4.78 8.67
N ILE A 100 -4.94 -4.21 9.10
CA ILE A 100 -3.81 -3.90 8.20
C ILE A 100 -2.58 -4.69 8.68
N PRO A 101 -2.30 -5.86 8.08
CA PRO A 101 -1.13 -6.65 8.43
C PRO A 101 0.13 -6.26 7.66
N PHE A 102 0.00 -5.50 6.57
CA PHE A 102 1.09 -5.21 5.64
C PHE A 102 0.95 -3.81 5.04
N LEU A 103 2.06 -3.10 4.85
CA LEU A 103 2.16 -1.87 4.08
C LEU A 103 3.15 -2.05 2.93
N ALA A 104 2.75 -1.70 1.72
CA ALA A 104 3.57 -1.79 0.52
C ALA A 104 3.85 -0.39 -0.04
N PHE A 105 5.01 0.14 0.26
CA PHE A 105 5.49 1.39 -0.32
C PHE A 105 6.13 1.14 -1.69
N GLN A 106 5.81 1.97 -2.66
CA GLN A 106 6.34 1.86 -4.01
C GLN A 106 6.99 3.18 -4.40
N PRO A 107 8.33 3.30 -4.30
CA PRO A 107 9.03 4.42 -4.89
C PRO A 107 8.64 4.59 -6.35
N VAL A 108 8.38 5.84 -6.76
CA VAL A 108 7.93 6.15 -8.11
C VAL A 108 8.90 5.62 -9.17
N SER A 109 8.34 5.00 -10.21
CA SER A 109 9.04 4.63 -11.44
C SER A 109 8.58 5.55 -12.55
N PHE A 110 9.52 6.16 -13.26
CA PHE A 110 9.21 7.09 -14.35
C PHE A 110 8.99 6.29 -15.63
N THR A 111 7.75 5.82 -15.82
CA THR A 111 7.32 4.97 -16.93
C THR A 111 6.04 5.53 -17.56
N GLY A 112 5.74 5.12 -18.79
CA GLY A 112 4.56 5.56 -19.50
C GLY A 112 4.55 7.07 -19.72
N ARG A 113 3.57 7.79 -19.19
CA ARG A 113 3.48 9.25 -19.34
C ARG A 113 4.64 10.03 -18.73
N ASP A 114 5.34 9.45 -17.78
CA ASP A 114 6.46 10.08 -17.08
C ASP A 114 7.83 9.71 -17.65
N GLU A 115 7.89 8.99 -18.77
CA GLU A 115 9.17 8.65 -19.45
C GLU A 115 9.89 9.89 -19.97
N ALA A 116 9.16 10.90 -20.39
CA ALA A 116 9.70 12.17 -20.89
C ALA A 116 10.03 13.20 -19.78
N ILE A 117 10.17 12.76 -18.54
CA ILE A 117 10.50 13.64 -17.41
C ILE A 117 11.88 14.27 -17.59
N SER A 118 12.03 15.59 -17.27
CA SER A 118 13.33 16.23 -17.31
C SER A 118 14.27 15.68 -16.22
N ASP A 119 15.57 15.79 -16.47
CA ASP A 119 16.59 15.33 -15.53
C ASP A 119 16.50 16.00 -14.15
N GLU A 120 16.19 17.29 -14.13
CA GLU A 120 16.04 18.06 -12.90
C GLU A 120 14.86 17.56 -12.07
N ARG A 121 13.71 17.37 -12.72
CA ARG A 121 12.51 16.86 -12.07
C ARG A 121 12.71 15.43 -11.60
N ARG A 122 13.30 14.58 -12.44
CA ARG A 122 13.58 13.20 -12.08
C ARG A 122 14.49 13.12 -10.85
N LYS A 123 15.57 13.89 -10.79
CA LYS A 123 16.48 13.94 -9.63
C LYS A 123 15.76 14.45 -8.38
N ALA A 124 14.94 15.49 -8.51
CA ALA A 124 14.20 16.06 -7.39
C ALA A 124 13.12 15.09 -6.84
N GLN A 125 12.46 14.34 -7.73
CA GLN A 125 11.35 13.46 -7.38
C GLN A 125 11.76 12.01 -7.10
N ARG A 126 13.00 11.63 -7.41
CA ARG A 126 13.49 10.28 -7.15
C ARG A 126 13.41 9.95 -5.66
N TYR A 127 12.71 8.88 -5.36
CA TYR A 127 12.66 8.29 -4.04
C TYR A 127 13.26 6.89 -4.09
N THR A 128 13.91 6.44 -3.05
CA THR A 128 14.58 5.14 -3.00
C THR A 128 14.15 4.36 -1.76
N LEU A 129 14.44 3.07 -1.74
CA LEU A 129 14.19 2.21 -0.58
C LEU A 129 14.96 2.67 0.66
N SER A 130 16.14 3.24 0.48
CA SER A 130 16.90 3.82 1.58
C SER A 130 16.19 5.05 2.18
N HIS A 131 15.64 5.94 1.33
CA HIS A 131 14.81 7.04 1.80
C HIS A 131 13.62 6.54 2.63
N LEU A 132 12.93 5.48 2.16
CA LEU A 132 11.82 4.88 2.90
C LEU A 132 12.23 4.45 4.31
N ALA A 133 13.34 3.73 4.44
CA ALA A 133 13.82 3.25 5.74
C ALA A 133 14.14 4.41 6.70
N HIS A 134 14.73 5.49 6.17
CA HIS A 134 15.02 6.69 6.94
C HIS A 134 13.75 7.48 7.29
N ASP A 135 12.82 7.65 6.35
CA ASP A 135 11.56 8.36 6.61
C ASP A 135 10.69 7.63 7.64
N VAL A 136 10.59 6.30 7.58
CA VAL A 136 9.91 5.53 8.64
C VAL A 136 10.55 5.81 9.99
N LYS A 137 11.88 5.75 10.09
CA LYS A 137 12.59 6.05 11.34
C LYS A 137 12.36 7.48 11.81
N ASN A 138 12.53 8.46 10.92
CA ASN A 138 12.49 9.88 11.28
C ASN A 138 11.07 10.34 11.66
N GLN A 139 10.04 9.80 10.99
CA GLN A 139 8.66 10.21 11.18
C GLN A 139 7.92 9.42 12.28
N THR A 140 8.37 8.21 12.60
CA THR A 140 7.69 7.35 13.59
C THR A 140 8.55 6.94 14.79
N GLY A 141 9.85 7.11 14.71
CA GLY A 141 10.80 6.59 15.68
C GLY A 141 11.06 5.08 15.58
N ILE A 142 10.34 4.36 14.70
CA ILE A 142 10.39 2.90 14.60
C ILE A 142 11.50 2.47 13.62
N GLY A 143 12.24 1.44 14.02
CA GLY A 143 13.26 0.82 13.21
C GLY A 143 14.59 1.59 13.17
N VAL A 144 15.65 0.86 12.90
CA VAL A 144 16.99 1.39 12.59
C VAL A 144 17.30 0.98 11.16
N PRO A 145 17.49 1.92 10.21
CA PRO A 145 17.60 1.61 8.78
C PRO A 145 18.60 0.50 8.45
N ALA A 146 19.79 0.54 9.04
CA ALA A 146 20.84 -0.44 8.77
C ALA A 146 20.69 -1.79 9.49
N ARG A 147 19.80 -1.89 10.50
CA ARG A 147 19.63 -3.12 11.29
C ARG A 147 18.34 -3.85 10.98
N ASP A 148 17.25 -3.11 10.77
CA ASP A 148 15.91 -3.68 10.85
C ASP A 148 15.28 -3.95 9.47
N TRP A 149 15.93 -3.47 8.41
CA TRP A 149 15.47 -3.63 7.04
C TRP A 149 16.27 -4.68 6.30
N PHE A 150 15.57 -5.64 5.73
CA PHE A 150 16.17 -6.75 4.97
C PHE A 150 15.66 -6.76 3.54
N PRO A 151 16.46 -7.24 2.57
CA PRO A 151 15.95 -7.53 1.24
C PRO A 151 14.73 -8.46 1.31
N LEU A 152 13.72 -8.23 0.48
CA LEU A 152 12.54 -9.10 0.46
C LEU A 152 12.90 -10.55 0.10
N SER A 153 13.96 -10.76 -0.65
CA SER A 153 14.51 -12.11 -0.92
C SER A 153 14.94 -12.89 0.33
N PHE A 154 15.14 -12.21 1.45
CA PHE A 154 15.42 -12.85 2.75
C PHE A 154 14.31 -13.81 3.18
N ILE A 155 13.06 -13.57 2.78
CA ILE A 155 11.92 -14.42 3.13
C ILE A 155 12.00 -15.81 2.48
N SER A 156 12.77 -15.97 1.38
CA SER A 156 12.89 -17.24 0.67
C SER A 156 13.39 -18.36 1.58
N THR A 157 14.31 -18.07 2.50
CA THR A 157 14.81 -19.05 3.48
C THR A 157 13.69 -19.65 4.33
N PHE A 158 12.68 -18.85 4.68
CA PHE A 158 11.53 -19.32 5.46
C PHE A 158 10.50 -20.04 4.58
N CYS A 159 10.39 -19.65 3.31
CA CYS A 159 9.58 -20.35 2.33
C CYS A 159 10.14 -21.76 2.07
N ASP A 160 11.45 -21.90 1.91
CA ASP A 160 12.13 -23.19 1.76
C ASP A 160 11.91 -24.09 2.98
N TRP A 161 11.95 -23.51 4.19
CA TRP A 161 11.61 -24.24 5.41
C TRP A 161 10.15 -24.69 5.43
N SER A 162 9.24 -23.85 4.99
CA SER A 162 7.82 -24.18 4.89
C SER A 162 7.57 -25.34 3.91
N ASP A 163 8.25 -25.35 2.76
CA ASP A 163 8.22 -26.48 1.81
C ASP A 163 8.75 -27.77 2.43
N LEU A 164 9.83 -27.68 3.21
CA LEU A 164 10.40 -28.83 3.90
C LEU A 164 9.43 -29.44 4.93
N VAL A 165 8.61 -28.61 5.59
CA VAL A 165 7.65 -29.05 6.63
C VAL A 165 6.32 -29.53 6.02
N HIS A 166 5.83 -28.87 4.99
CA HIS A 166 4.50 -29.10 4.42
C HIS A 166 4.51 -29.68 3.00
N GLY A 167 5.67 -29.68 2.34
CA GLY A 167 5.79 -30.04 0.93
C GLY A 167 5.36 -28.91 0.00
N PRO A 168 5.35 -29.17 -1.32
CA PRO A 168 5.24 -28.13 -2.36
C PRO A 168 3.87 -27.44 -2.44
N ARG A 169 2.92 -27.79 -1.61
CA ARG A 169 1.59 -27.12 -1.49
C ARG A 169 1.47 -26.23 -0.27
N ALA A 170 2.54 -26.01 0.47
CA ALA A 170 2.53 -25.08 1.59
C ALA A 170 2.14 -23.67 1.12
N GLU A 171 1.31 -22.99 1.88
CA GLU A 171 0.86 -21.63 1.55
C GLU A 171 2.04 -20.68 1.31
N TRP A 172 3.08 -20.79 2.10
CA TRP A 172 4.28 -19.94 2.04
C TRP A 172 5.44 -20.58 1.28
N GLY A 173 5.35 -21.85 0.94
CA GLY A 173 6.46 -22.59 0.32
C GLY A 173 6.84 -22.03 -1.04
N GLN A 174 5.93 -22.09 -1.97
CA GLN A 174 6.16 -21.64 -3.36
C GLN A 174 6.14 -20.11 -3.54
N LEU A 175 5.95 -19.35 -2.48
CA LEU A 175 6.09 -17.90 -2.47
C LEU A 175 7.55 -17.48 -2.32
N SER A 176 8.48 -18.20 -2.91
CA SER A 176 9.87 -17.79 -2.85
C SER A 176 9.99 -16.38 -3.45
N CYS A 177 10.24 -15.39 -2.61
CA CYS A 177 10.60 -14.06 -3.05
C CYS A 177 12.04 -14.11 -3.61
N GLY A 178 12.26 -14.91 -4.63
CA GLY A 178 13.52 -15.01 -5.33
C GLY A 178 13.90 -13.77 -6.12
N CYS A 179 13.22 -12.65 -5.89
CA CYS A 179 13.56 -11.38 -6.53
C CYS A 179 14.97 -10.93 -6.15
N HIS A 180 15.58 -10.20 -7.05
CA HIS A 180 16.91 -9.62 -6.80
C HIS A 180 16.87 -8.76 -5.51
N PRO A 181 17.91 -8.81 -4.65
CA PRO A 181 17.93 -8.09 -3.37
C PRO A 181 17.64 -6.59 -3.47
N ASN A 182 17.99 -5.95 -4.59
CA ASN A 182 17.73 -4.53 -4.82
C ASN A 182 16.30 -4.23 -5.28
N CYS A 183 15.42 -5.23 -5.44
CA CYS A 183 14.03 -4.99 -5.84
C CYS A 183 13.16 -4.49 -4.70
N GLY A 184 13.46 -4.90 -3.46
CA GLY A 184 12.66 -4.51 -2.33
C GLY A 184 13.33 -4.80 -1.01
N ILE A 185 12.91 -4.04 0.00
CA ILE A 185 13.30 -4.24 1.40
C ILE A 185 12.06 -4.25 2.29
N GLY A 186 12.17 -4.87 3.45
CA GLY A 186 11.08 -4.91 4.43
C GLY A 186 11.58 -5.00 5.85
N MET A 187 10.71 -4.57 6.76
CA MET A 187 10.89 -4.67 8.21
C MET A 187 9.65 -5.31 8.80
N ALA A 188 9.84 -6.31 9.65
CA ALA A 188 8.77 -6.91 10.43
C ALA A 188 8.67 -6.26 11.80
N VAL A 189 7.51 -5.72 12.14
CA VAL A 189 7.24 -5.04 13.41
C VAL A 189 6.23 -5.85 14.20
N MET A 190 6.57 -6.21 15.44
CA MET A 190 5.64 -6.82 16.38
C MET A 190 4.77 -5.72 17.00
N VAL A 191 3.46 -5.84 16.85
CA VAL A 191 2.49 -4.85 17.32
C VAL A 191 1.54 -5.49 18.32
N ASP A 192 1.42 -4.90 19.53
CA ASP A 192 0.39 -5.24 20.49
C ASP A 192 -0.95 -4.61 20.05
N LYS A 193 -1.96 -5.43 19.81
CA LYS A 193 -3.29 -4.96 19.36
C LYS A 193 -4.02 -4.15 20.43
N ILE A 194 -3.61 -4.26 21.69
CA ILE A 194 -4.24 -3.56 22.82
C ILE A 194 -3.53 -2.23 23.09
N THR A 195 -2.23 -2.29 23.41
CA THR A 195 -1.45 -1.11 23.79
C THR A 195 -0.93 -0.29 22.61
N LYS A 196 -0.94 -0.88 21.40
CA LYS A 196 -0.33 -0.32 20.18
C LYS A 196 1.19 -0.18 20.27
N GLU A 197 1.82 -0.79 21.25
CA GLU A 197 3.28 -0.89 21.31
C GLU A 197 3.79 -1.60 20.07
N ALA A 198 4.80 -1.02 19.41
CA ALA A 198 5.35 -1.50 18.14
C ALA A 198 6.87 -1.60 18.25
N VAL A 199 7.41 -2.81 18.09
CA VAL A 199 8.85 -3.08 18.19
C VAL A 199 9.30 -3.90 16.99
N PRO A 200 10.34 -3.48 16.24
CA PRO A 200 10.93 -4.28 15.19
C PRO A 200 11.37 -5.65 15.71
N MET A 201 11.04 -6.73 15.01
CA MET A 201 11.41 -8.08 15.45
C MET A 201 12.92 -8.25 15.59
N THR A 202 13.69 -7.56 14.78
CA THR A 202 15.15 -7.56 14.81
C THR A 202 15.76 -6.82 16.00
N ALA A 203 14.97 -6.10 16.77
CA ALA A 203 15.41 -5.52 18.04
C ALA A 203 15.66 -6.62 19.10
N PHE A 204 14.90 -7.72 19.05
CA PHE A 204 14.96 -8.83 20.01
C PHE A 204 15.22 -10.20 19.36
N LEU A 205 15.36 -10.25 18.04
CA LEU A 205 15.76 -11.44 17.30
C LEU A 205 16.94 -11.11 16.37
N ASN A 206 18.05 -11.80 16.50
CA ASN A 206 19.18 -11.61 15.58
C ASN A 206 18.83 -12.20 14.21
N GLY A 207 18.38 -11.34 13.29
CA GLY A 207 17.84 -11.74 11.99
C GLY A 207 18.84 -12.50 11.13
N ASP A 208 20.08 -12.01 11.02
CA ASP A 208 21.12 -12.65 10.19
C ASP A 208 21.50 -14.04 10.69
N ARG A 209 21.74 -14.16 12.00
CA ARG A 209 22.05 -15.46 12.59
C ARG A 209 20.87 -16.42 12.49
N PHE A 210 19.66 -15.92 12.73
CA PHE A 210 18.45 -16.72 12.64
C PHE A 210 18.25 -17.28 11.23
N ALA A 211 18.36 -16.42 10.19
CA ALA A 211 18.26 -16.88 8.80
C ALA A 211 19.35 -17.90 8.43
N ASN A 212 20.58 -17.68 8.88
CA ASN A 212 21.66 -18.65 8.65
C ASN A 212 21.40 -19.99 9.34
N ASP A 213 20.83 -19.99 10.55
CA ASP A 213 20.45 -21.21 11.25
C ASP A 213 19.31 -21.93 10.51
N VAL A 214 18.29 -21.19 10.01
CA VAL A 214 17.19 -21.76 9.20
C VAL A 214 17.73 -22.32 7.88
N LYS A 215 18.63 -21.60 7.21
CA LYS A 215 19.27 -22.11 5.99
C LYS A 215 19.99 -23.44 6.24
N ARG A 216 20.73 -23.57 7.33
CA ARG A 216 21.38 -24.84 7.70
C ARG A 216 20.38 -25.96 7.95
N ILE A 217 19.20 -25.65 8.52
CA ILE A 217 18.13 -26.63 8.71
C ILE A 217 17.60 -27.09 7.35
N ASN A 218 17.40 -26.18 6.41
CA ASN A 218 16.94 -26.47 5.05
C ASN A 218 17.97 -27.32 4.29
N ASP A 219 19.25 -26.95 4.33
CA ASP A 219 20.35 -27.67 3.66
C ASP A 219 20.50 -29.08 4.22
N ALA A 220 20.27 -29.28 5.53
CA ALA A 220 20.35 -30.58 6.15
C ALA A 220 19.18 -31.53 5.84
N ALA A 221 18.01 -30.98 5.52
CA ALA A 221 16.78 -31.68 5.09
C ALA A 221 16.41 -32.93 5.90
N ARG A 222 16.53 -32.88 7.24
CA ARG A 222 16.39 -34.04 8.14
C ARG A 222 14.96 -34.49 8.39
N GLY A 223 14.00 -34.00 7.59
CA GLY A 223 12.58 -34.30 7.69
C GLY A 223 11.80 -33.37 8.62
N LYS A 224 10.47 -33.44 8.54
CA LYS A 224 9.52 -32.51 9.13
C LYS A 224 9.77 -32.19 10.60
N TRP A 225 9.80 -33.24 11.45
CA TRP A 225 9.85 -33.04 12.91
C TRP A 225 11.17 -32.46 13.38
N LEU A 226 12.29 -32.92 12.81
CA LEU A 226 13.62 -32.40 13.14
C LEU A 226 13.77 -30.95 12.65
N SER A 227 13.14 -30.60 11.55
CA SER A 227 13.14 -29.24 11.03
C SER A 227 12.30 -28.31 11.92
N ILE A 228 11.17 -28.77 12.46
CA ILE A 228 10.37 -28.01 13.42
C ILE A 228 11.14 -27.79 14.73
N VAL A 229 11.74 -28.83 15.27
CA VAL A 229 12.58 -28.71 16.48
C VAL A 229 13.78 -27.80 16.23
N GLY A 230 14.45 -27.98 15.08
CA GLY A 230 15.55 -27.11 14.66
C GLY A 230 15.15 -25.63 14.59
N MET A 231 14.00 -25.33 14.05
CA MET A 231 13.46 -23.96 13.99
C MET A 231 13.23 -23.39 15.40
N ALA A 232 12.62 -24.16 16.29
CA ALA A 232 12.40 -23.73 17.69
C ALA A 232 13.73 -23.46 18.42
N LEU A 233 14.75 -24.29 18.20
CA LEU A 233 16.10 -24.09 18.76
C LEU A 233 16.80 -22.87 18.14
N ALA A 234 16.68 -22.69 16.82
CA ALA A 234 17.21 -21.51 16.13
C ALA A 234 16.58 -20.21 16.66
N LEU A 235 15.26 -20.20 16.89
CA LEU A 235 14.59 -19.09 17.53
C LEU A 235 15.12 -18.83 18.94
N ALA A 236 15.14 -19.85 19.79
CA ALA A 236 15.60 -19.72 21.18
C ALA A 236 17.04 -19.19 21.27
N ARG A 237 17.92 -19.65 20.39
CA ARG A 237 19.32 -19.23 20.34
C ARG A 237 19.51 -17.77 19.95
N ASN A 238 18.61 -17.24 19.11
CA ASN A 238 18.72 -15.90 18.52
C ASN A 238 17.78 -14.87 19.19
N TYR A 239 17.02 -15.28 20.20
CA TYR A 239 16.04 -14.48 20.90
C TYR A 239 16.62 -13.80 22.13
N ASP A 240 16.38 -12.49 22.29
CA ASP A 240 16.78 -11.68 23.44
C ASP A 240 15.53 -11.28 24.25
N PRO A 241 15.25 -11.93 25.38
CA PRO A 241 14.06 -11.68 26.16
C PRO A 241 14.04 -10.29 26.82
N PHE A 242 15.20 -9.63 26.95
CA PHE A 242 15.30 -8.31 27.59
C PHE A 242 14.95 -7.16 26.63
N LYS A 243 14.86 -7.42 25.35
CA LYS A 243 14.53 -6.43 24.32
C LYS A 243 13.17 -6.64 23.66
N THR A 244 12.39 -7.58 24.18
CA THR A 244 11.06 -7.86 23.66
C THR A 244 10.06 -6.77 24.06
N PRO A 245 8.95 -6.63 23.31
CA PRO A 245 7.85 -5.78 23.73
C PRO A 245 7.32 -6.19 25.10
N THR A 246 6.75 -5.23 25.82
CA THR A 246 6.07 -5.46 27.10
C THR A 246 5.00 -6.55 26.95
N HIS A 247 4.98 -7.53 27.85
CA HIS A 247 4.07 -8.69 27.81
C HIS A 247 4.27 -9.70 26.66
N PHE A 248 5.29 -9.56 25.82
CA PHE A 248 5.62 -10.56 24.80
C PHE A 248 6.55 -11.63 25.34
N ARG A 249 6.15 -12.88 25.21
CA ARG A 249 6.91 -14.03 25.69
C ARG A 249 7.45 -14.86 24.54
N PHE A 250 8.51 -15.63 24.78
CA PHE A 250 9.03 -16.57 23.79
C PHE A 250 7.97 -17.56 23.28
N SER A 251 7.05 -18.00 24.17
CA SER A 251 5.91 -18.83 23.76
C SER A 251 4.98 -18.17 22.77
N ASP A 252 4.86 -16.84 22.81
CA ASP A 252 4.03 -16.08 21.84
C ASP A 252 4.72 -16.04 20.47
N MET A 253 6.06 -15.95 20.44
CA MET A 253 6.84 -16.08 19.21
C MET A 253 6.65 -17.45 18.57
N LEU A 254 6.76 -18.53 19.34
CA LEU A 254 6.55 -19.90 18.83
C LEU A 254 5.13 -20.09 18.27
N LYS A 255 4.12 -19.62 19.01
CA LYS A 255 2.72 -19.66 18.54
C LYS A 255 2.52 -18.85 17.26
N LYS A 256 3.16 -17.68 17.18
CA LYS A 256 3.05 -16.82 16.00
C LYS A 256 3.68 -17.47 14.78
N LEU A 257 4.86 -18.06 14.94
CA LEU A 257 5.53 -18.82 13.90
C LEU A 257 4.67 -20.01 13.44
N ASP A 258 4.15 -20.79 14.39
CA ASP A 258 3.29 -21.92 14.08
C ASP A 258 2.04 -21.52 13.32
N LYS A 259 1.36 -20.46 13.76
CA LYS A 259 0.19 -19.92 13.05
C LYS A 259 0.51 -19.34 11.68
N THR A 260 1.69 -18.77 11.51
CA THR A 260 2.09 -18.19 10.22
C THR A 260 2.47 -19.27 9.22
N PHE A 261 3.27 -20.25 9.64
CA PHE A 261 3.80 -21.28 8.75
C PHE A 261 3.11 -22.65 8.89
N GLY A 262 2.18 -22.80 9.83
CA GLY A 262 1.39 -24.01 10.00
C GLY A 262 2.19 -25.25 10.39
N ALA A 263 3.27 -25.09 11.15
CA ALA A 263 4.22 -26.16 11.43
C ALA A 263 3.60 -27.37 12.14
N THR A 264 2.68 -27.15 13.08
CA THR A 264 2.01 -28.24 13.85
C THR A 264 0.68 -28.65 13.25
N GLY A 265 0.26 -28.08 12.14
CA GLY A 265 -1.05 -28.34 11.53
C GLY A 265 -2.23 -27.69 12.25
N LYS A 266 -1.96 -26.84 13.25
CA LYS A 266 -2.96 -26.03 13.96
C LYS A 266 -3.04 -24.60 13.42
N SER A 267 -2.42 -24.33 12.27
CA SER A 267 -2.53 -23.08 11.59
C SER A 267 -3.94 -22.88 11.04
N TYR A 268 -4.30 -21.64 10.84
CA TYR A 268 -5.54 -21.32 10.17
C TYR A 268 -5.46 -21.65 8.68
N GLY A 269 -6.46 -22.33 8.22
CA GLY A 269 -6.59 -22.72 6.81
C GLY A 269 -5.85 -23.99 6.45
N ASP A 270 -6.36 -24.61 5.45
CA ASP A 270 -5.74 -25.77 4.82
C ASP A 270 -4.49 -25.31 4.06
N VAL A 271 -3.47 -26.15 4.03
CA VAL A 271 -2.28 -25.99 3.16
C VAL A 271 -2.63 -25.85 1.67
N THR A 272 -3.85 -26.23 1.29
CA THR A 272 -4.40 -26.06 -0.06
C THR A 272 -5.00 -24.67 -0.35
N GLY A 273 -4.96 -23.74 0.61
CA GLY A 273 -5.47 -22.38 0.44
C GLY A 273 -6.96 -22.17 0.78
N THR A 274 -7.66 -23.21 1.24
CA THR A 274 -9.07 -23.11 1.67
C THR A 274 -9.18 -22.66 3.11
N ARG A 275 -9.00 -21.35 3.36
CA ARG A 275 -9.25 -20.77 4.69
C ARG A 275 -10.73 -20.57 4.94
N THR A 276 -11.20 -21.00 6.10
CA THR A 276 -12.53 -20.67 6.58
C THR A 276 -12.53 -19.33 7.35
N MET A 277 -13.70 -18.72 7.50
CA MET A 277 -13.84 -17.53 8.35
C MET A 277 -13.44 -17.82 9.80
N ALA A 278 -13.67 -19.05 10.31
CA ALA A 278 -13.25 -19.46 11.64
C ALA A 278 -11.72 -19.46 11.80
N ASP A 279 -10.98 -19.90 10.78
CA ASP A 279 -9.52 -19.86 10.76
C ASP A 279 -9.00 -18.43 10.78
N ILE A 280 -9.63 -17.55 10.00
CA ILE A 280 -9.29 -16.12 9.92
C ILE A 280 -9.54 -15.46 11.28
N GLU A 281 -10.69 -15.68 11.89
CA GLU A 281 -11.03 -15.12 13.20
C GLU A 281 -10.12 -15.66 14.31
N HIS A 282 -9.78 -16.94 14.27
CA HIS A 282 -8.80 -17.52 15.21
C HIS A 282 -7.45 -16.82 15.15
N ARG A 283 -6.95 -16.48 13.95
CA ARG A 283 -5.74 -15.68 13.77
C ARG A 283 -5.90 -14.26 14.32
N ARG A 284 -7.06 -13.65 14.11
CA ARG A 284 -7.36 -12.28 14.54
C ARG A 284 -7.46 -12.11 16.04
N GLN A 285 -7.78 -13.17 16.78
CA GLN A 285 -7.90 -13.17 18.25
C GLN A 285 -6.56 -13.04 18.98
N ASP A 286 -5.44 -13.29 18.31
CA ASP A 286 -4.12 -13.10 18.91
C ASP A 286 -3.93 -11.66 19.38
N ARG A 287 -3.34 -11.50 20.57
CA ARG A 287 -2.93 -10.18 21.08
C ARG A 287 -1.93 -9.50 20.13
N TRP A 288 -1.02 -10.27 19.60
CA TRP A 288 0.09 -9.78 18.79
C TRP A 288 -0.18 -9.86 17.30
N ASN A 289 0.19 -8.81 16.58
CA ASN A 289 0.23 -8.80 15.13
C ASN A 289 1.66 -8.59 14.63
N VAL A 290 1.98 -9.19 13.49
CA VAL A 290 3.19 -8.84 12.73
C VAL A 290 2.76 -7.88 11.64
N LEU A 291 3.16 -6.61 11.76
CA LEU A 291 3.01 -5.63 10.69
C LEU A 291 4.26 -5.67 9.83
N MET A 292 4.08 -6.03 8.57
CA MET A 292 5.14 -5.92 7.57
C MET A 292 5.12 -4.53 6.96
N ILE A 293 6.22 -3.81 7.08
CA ILE A 293 6.44 -2.52 6.39
C ILE A 293 7.48 -2.79 5.32
N ALA A 294 7.06 -2.76 4.06
CA ALA A 294 7.95 -3.10 2.96
C ALA A 294 7.88 -2.06 1.85
N GLY A 295 8.96 -1.96 1.10
CA GLY A 295 9.05 -1.19 -0.12
C GLY A 295 9.51 -2.04 -1.28
N MET A 296 8.88 -1.87 -2.44
CA MET A 296 9.32 -2.48 -3.69
C MET A 296 9.54 -1.39 -4.73
N TRP A 297 10.74 -1.34 -5.27
CA TRP A 297 11.12 -0.35 -6.26
C TRP A 297 11.15 -0.97 -7.66
N PHE A 298 10.12 -0.70 -8.44
CA PHE A 298 10.09 -1.08 -9.84
C PHE A 298 11.08 -0.26 -10.67
N GLN A 299 11.59 -0.88 -11.72
CA GLN A 299 12.57 -0.22 -12.59
C GLN A 299 11.89 0.74 -13.57
N ASP A 300 12.66 1.73 -14.01
CA ASP A 300 12.37 2.60 -15.13
C ASP A 300 13.58 2.68 -16.08
N LEU A 301 13.48 3.42 -17.17
CA LEU A 301 14.55 3.53 -18.16
C LEU A 301 15.87 4.07 -17.59
N PHE A 302 15.80 4.80 -16.46
CA PHE A 302 16.98 5.47 -15.87
C PHE A 302 17.69 4.61 -14.82
N ASN A 303 17.14 3.45 -14.45
CA ASN A 303 17.71 2.54 -13.47
C ASN A 303 17.57 1.06 -13.86
N TYR A 304 17.45 0.80 -15.16
CA TYR A 304 17.21 -0.54 -15.67
C TYR A 304 18.42 -1.46 -15.43
N ASP A 305 18.18 -2.62 -14.84
CA ASP A 305 19.17 -3.67 -14.57
C ASP A 305 18.62 -5.03 -15.01
N PHE A 306 19.23 -5.64 -16.00
CA PHE A 306 18.83 -6.94 -16.55
C PHE A 306 18.84 -8.05 -15.52
N ARG A 307 19.78 -8.06 -14.57
CA ARG A 307 19.84 -9.06 -13.51
C ARG A 307 18.59 -9.05 -12.63
N ARG A 308 18.00 -7.86 -12.43
CA ARG A 308 16.74 -7.71 -11.72
C ARG A 308 15.55 -8.22 -12.53
N THR A 309 15.60 -8.11 -13.85
CA THR A 309 14.54 -8.64 -14.73
C THR A 309 14.61 -10.15 -14.86
N GLU A 310 15.80 -10.73 -14.93
CA GLU A 310 16.01 -12.17 -14.94
C GLU A 310 15.54 -12.87 -13.66
N GLN A 311 15.68 -12.22 -12.51
CA GLN A 311 15.23 -12.71 -11.20
C GLN A 311 13.83 -12.19 -10.82
N CYS A 312 13.03 -11.73 -11.77
CA CYS A 312 11.73 -11.17 -11.48
C CYS A 312 10.71 -12.27 -11.15
N ILE A 313 10.11 -12.17 -9.98
CA ILE A 313 9.04 -13.08 -9.52
C ILE A 313 7.63 -12.54 -9.79
N ILE A 314 7.53 -11.43 -10.52
CA ILE A 314 6.26 -10.80 -10.91
C ILE A 314 6.21 -10.76 -12.44
N PRO A 315 6.00 -11.89 -13.12
CA PRO A 315 5.85 -11.90 -14.57
C PRO A 315 4.42 -11.50 -14.96
N TYR A 316 4.31 -10.83 -16.10
CA TYR A 316 3.05 -10.78 -16.83
C TYR A 316 2.90 -12.05 -17.68
N ALA A 317 1.78 -12.72 -17.56
CA ALA A 317 1.37 -13.74 -18.52
C ALA A 317 0.76 -13.02 -19.74
N THR A 318 1.45 -13.09 -20.85
CA THR A 318 1.02 -12.49 -22.11
C THR A 318 0.82 -13.57 -23.17
N GLN A 319 0.27 -13.22 -24.32
CA GLN A 319 0.16 -14.14 -25.46
C GLN A 319 1.54 -14.53 -26.03
N GLU A 320 2.56 -13.72 -25.76
CA GLU A 320 3.95 -13.97 -26.14
C GLU A 320 4.76 -14.70 -25.04
N GLY A 321 4.07 -15.21 -24.01
CA GLY A 321 4.69 -15.88 -22.87
C GLY A 321 4.83 -15.00 -21.65
N GLU A 322 5.67 -15.43 -20.71
CA GLU A 322 5.92 -14.72 -19.46
C GLU A 322 6.98 -13.64 -19.67
N ILE A 323 6.61 -12.40 -19.36
CA ILE A 323 7.52 -11.24 -19.46
C ILE A 323 7.61 -10.61 -18.07
N SER A 324 8.83 -10.33 -17.57
CA SER A 324 9.01 -9.72 -16.26
C SER A 324 8.31 -8.36 -16.18
N PHE A 325 7.73 -8.04 -15.04
CA PHE A 325 6.98 -6.79 -14.80
C PHE A 325 7.75 -5.54 -15.25
N CYS A 326 9.02 -5.45 -14.85
CA CYS A 326 9.84 -4.31 -15.23
C CYS A 326 10.15 -4.27 -16.71
N ALA A 327 10.47 -5.40 -17.35
CA ALA A 327 10.72 -5.43 -18.79
C ALA A 327 9.46 -5.08 -19.60
N TYR A 328 8.29 -5.55 -19.17
CA TYR A 328 7.03 -5.26 -19.85
C TYR A 328 6.67 -3.77 -19.83
N ASN A 329 6.86 -3.10 -18.68
CA ASN A 329 6.47 -1.70 -18.51
C ASN A 329 7.55 -0.69 -18.91
N THR A 330 8.79 -1.13 -19.11
CA THR A 330 9.94 -0.26 -19.40
C THR A 330 10.75 -0.80 -20.58
N GLY A 331 11.81 -0.16 -20.93
CA GLY A 331 12.79 -0.67 -21.90
C GLY A 331 12.32 -0.58 -23.34
N ILE A 332 12.26 -1.72 -24.01
CA ILE A 332 12.04 -1.79 -25.45
C ILE A 332 10.59 -1.62 -25.92
N GLY A 333 9.67 -1.26 -25.02
CA GLY A 333 8.27 -1.06 -25.38
C GLY A 333 7.47 -2.36 -25.58
N TRP A 334 7.83 -3.45 -24.90
CA TRP A 334 7.12 -4.73 -24.96
C TRP A 334 5.61 -4.58 -24.81
N ARG A 335 5.19 -3.73 -23.88
CA ARG A 335 3.78 -3.46 -23.63
C ARG A 335 3.08 -3.00 -24.92
N ASN A 336 3.59 -1.97 -25.56
CA ASN A 336 2.98 -1.41 -26.78
C ASN A 336 2.99 -2.43 -27.94
N ILE A 337 4.05 -3.21 -28.06
CA ILE A 337 4.18 -4.24 -29.10
C ILE A 337 3.13 -5.33 -28.89
N VAL A 338 3.08 -5.94 -27.70
CA VAL A 338 2.18 -7.05 -27.40
C VAL A 338 0.72 -6.60 -27.44
N GLU A 339 0.40 -5.44 -26.87
CA GLU A 339 -0.97 -4.90 -26.89
C GLU A 339 -1.44 -4.63 -28.32
N LYS A 340 -0.58 -4.07 -29.20
CA LYS A 340 -0.93 -3.85 -30.61
C LYS A 340 -1.09 -5.15 -31.41
N MET A 341 -0.23 -6.14 -31.18
CA MET A 341 -0.30 -7.43 -31.87
C MET A 341 -1.58 -8.21 -31.55
N HIS A 342 -2.03 -8.13 -30.30
CA HIS A 342 -3.15 -8.94 -29.78
C HIS A 342 -4.43 -8.15 -29.52
N MET A 343 -4.53 -6.93 -30.01
CA MET A 343 -5.73 -6.12 -29.85
C MET A 343 -6.89 -6.72 -30.66
N THR A 344 -7.90 -7.24 -29.96
CA THR A 344 -9.07 -7.89 -30.60
C THR A 344 -10.26 -6.95 -30.80
N ALA A 345 -10.29 -5.83 -30.11
CA ALA A 345 -11.34 -4.83 -30.22
C ALA A 345 -10.82 -3.44 -29.85
N THR A 346 -11.33 -2.41 -30.49
CA THR A 346 -11.13 -1.04 -30.05
C THR A 346 -11.91 -0.78 -28.75
N LEU A 347 -11.50 0.24 -28.00
CA LEU A 347 -12.21 0.64 -26.77
C LEU A 347 -13.68 1.01 -27.08
N THR A 348 -13.94 1.64 -28.21
CA THR A 348 -15.30 1.98 -28.68
C THR A 348 -16.14 0.71 -28.85
N LYS A 349 -15.64 -0.28 -29.60
CA LYS A 349 -16.34 -1.55 -29.80
C LYS A 349 -16.57 -2.28 -28.48
N TRP A 350 -15.60 -2.28 -27.56
CA TRP A 350 -15.77 -2.86 -26.23
C TRP A 350 -16.91 -2.22 -25.46
N TYR A 351 -17.02 -0.88 -25.49
CA TYR A 351 -18.09 -0.17 -24.81
C TYR A 351 -19.46 -0.38 -25.45
N GLU A 352 -19.51 -0.53 -26.77
CA GLU A 352 -20.74 -0.87 -27.49
C GLU A 352 -21.27 -2.24 -27.09
N GLU A 353 -20.38 -3.23 -26.99
CA GLU A 353 -20.74 -4.62 -26.66
C GLU A 353 -21.02 -4.84 -25.18
N ARG A 354 -20.32 -4.18 -24.27
CA ARG A 354 -20.32 -4.47 -22.85
C ARG A 354 -20.81 -3.33 -21.96
N GLY A 355 -21.16 -2.20 -22.55
CA GLY A 355 -21.52 -0.99 -21.82
C GLY A 355 -20.32 -0.27 -21.19
N ARG A 356 -20.54 0.97 -20.80
CA ARG A 356 -19.52 1.77 -20.11
C ARG A 356 -19.63 1.56 -18.60
N HIS A 357 -18.52 1.29 -17.96
CA HIS A 357 -18.44 1.38 -16.53
C HIS A 357 -18.61 2.83 -16.07
N GLU A 358 -19.21 3.01 -14.89
CA GLU A 358 -19.28 4.31 -14.26
C GLU A 358 -17.85 4.79 -13.92
N ILE A 359 -17.50 5.98 -14.39
CA ILE A 359 -16.18 6.56 -14.17
C ILE A 359 -16.33 7.68 -13.14
N PHE A 360 -15.69 7.52 -12.01
CA PHE A 360 -15.56 8.54 -10.98
C PHE A 360 -14.28 9.33 -11.26
N ALA A 361 -14.43 10.50 -11.89
CA ALA A 361 -13.33 11.40 -12.23
C ALA A 361 -13.82 12.85 -12.17
N GLY A 362 -12.92 13.82 -12.29
CA GLY A 362 -13.27 15.24 -12.29
C GLY A 362 -13.88 15.73 -10.97
N GLY A 363 -13.47 15.12 -9.84
CA GLY A 363 -13.97 15.48 -8.52
C GLY A 363 -15.31 14.84 -8.13
N LYS A 364 -15.87 13.97 -8.97
CA LYS A 364 -17.10 13.23 -8.63
C LYS A 364 -16.87 12.38 -7.38
N THR A 365 -17.90 12.28 -6.54
CA THR A 365 -17.90 11.43 -5.36
C THR A 365 -18.51 10.07 -5.66
N VAL A 366 -17.94 9.04 -5.04
CA VAL A 366 -18.53 7.69 -5.05
C VAL A 366 -19.65 7.65 -4.02
N PRO A 367 -20.89 7.27 -4.39
CA PRO A 367 -21.96 7.10 -3.42
C PRO A 367 -21.66 5.92 -2.48
N LEU A 368 -21.62 6.19 -1.18
CA LEU A 368 -21.41 5.19 -0.13
C LEU A 368 -22.69 5.12 0.71
N ALA A 369 -23.15 3.91 1.00
CA ALA A 369 -24.39 3.66 1.76
C ALA A 369 -24.32 4.19 3.21
N SER A 370 -23.12 4.23 3.81
CA SER A 370 -22.84 4.77 5.12
C SER A 370 -21.35 5.08 5.20
N THR A 371 -20.99 6.12 5.91
CA THR A 371 -19.60 6.52 6.16
C THR A 371 -19.05 5.95 7.47
N GLU A 372 -19.87 5.22 8.23
CA GLU A 372 -19.42 4.62 9.49
C GLU A 372 -18.35 3.54 9.24
N HIS A 373 -17.25 3.68 9.94
CA HIS A 373 -16.17 2.72 9.99
C HIS A 373 -15.63 2.62 11.42
N SER A 374 -15.03 1.49 11.76
CA SER A 374 -14.39 1.26 13.06
C SER A 374 -12.87 1.44 13.02
N LEU A 375 -12.34 2.04 11.94
CA LEU A 375 -10.93 2.37 11.82
C LEU A 375 -10.58 3.54 12.70
N LEU A 376 -9.47 3.44 13.42
CA LEU A 376 -8.95 4.51 14.25
C LEU A 376 -8.19 5.51 13.36
N LEU A 377 -8.67 6.74 13.37
CA LEU A 377 -7.97 7.91 12.83
C LEU A 377 -7.60 8.76 14.04
N ARG A 378 -6.31 8.97 14.31
CA ARG A 378 -5.83 9.58 15.58
C ARG A 378 -6.43 10.93 15.90
N ASP A 379 -6.85 11.68 14.91
CA ASP A 379 -7.40 13.03 15.10
C ASP A 379 -8.89 13.02 15.49
N GLU A 380 -9.57 11.87 15.52
CA GLU A 380 -10.98 11.74 15.87
C GLU A 380 -11.24 11.24 17.30
N ILE A 381 -10.19 10.84 18.05
CA ILE A 381 -10.40 10.15 19.34
C ILE A 381 -9.76 10.88 20.51
N ILE A 382 -10.57 11.75 21.10
CA ILE A 382 -10.65 11.78 22.57
C ILE A 382 -11.63 10.67 22.94
N THR A 383 -11.15 9.56 23.48
CA THR A 383 -12.04 8.46 23.85
C THR A 383 -13.10 8.97 24.84
N ARG A 384 -14.31 8.40 24.82
CA ARG A 384 -15.35 8.74 25.80
C ARG A 384 -14.83 8.62 27.24
N GLU A 385 -13.89 7.74 27.51
CA GLU A 385 -13.26 7.50 28.81
C GLU A 385 -12.30 8.62 29.20
N GLU A 386 -11.40 9.05 28.31
CA GLU A 386 -10.54 10.21 28.56
C GLU A 386 -11.35 11.48 28.79
N GLN A 387 -12.46 11.63 28.07
CA GLN A 387 -13.37 12.76 28.25
C GLN A 387 -14.06 12.73 29.60
N HIS A 388 -14.54 11.56 30.05
CA HIS A 388 -15.19 11.36 31.33
C HIS A 388 -14.22 11.63 32.48
N ASP A 389 -12.96 11.20 32.36
CA ASP A 389 -11.94 11.44 33.39
C ASP A 389 -11.50 12.90 33.47
N LEU A 390 -11.40 13.59 32.32
CA LEU A 390 -11.13 15.03 32.29
C LEU A 390 -12.30 15.85 32.89
N ASP A 391 -13.54 15.44 32.62
CA ASP A 391 -14.73 16.09 33.19
C ASP A 391 -14.83 15.87 34.70
N ARG A 392 -14.45 14.67 35.21
CA ARG A 392 -14.46 14.31 36.62
C ARG A 392 -13.42 15.07 37.44
N LEU A 393 -12.28 15.39 36.87
CA LEU A 393 -11.17 16.03 37.59
C LEU A 393 -11.28 17.55 37.66
N GLY A 394 -12.33 18.19 37.13
CA GLY A 394 -12.53 19.66 37.18
C GLY A 394 -11.44 20.47 36.48
N ILE A 395 -10.46 19.79 35.90
CA ILE A 395 -9.36 20.36 35.08
C ILE A 395 -9.89 20.61 33.64
N ALA A 396 -11.13 20.26 33.46
CA ALA A 396 -11.74 19.88 32.25
C ALA A 396 -11.85 20.99 31.20
N LYS A 397 -12.23 22.19 31.61
CA LYS A 397 -12.56 23.21 30.59
C LYS A 397 -11.30 23.80 29.95
N TYR A 398 -10.31 24.13 30.77
CA TYR A 398 -9.07 24.75 30.28
C TYR A 398 -8.20 23.77 29.50
N ALA A 399 -7.98 22.58 30.04
CA ALA A 399 -7.22 21.53 29.34
C ALA A 399 -7.93 21.01 28.08
N ARG A 400 -9.27 21.00 28.10
CA ARG A 400 -10.10 20.68 26.95
C ARG A 400 -9.95 21.73 25.86
N ASP A 401 -10.08 23.01 26.20
CA ASP A 401 -9.97 24.12 25.26
C ASP A 401 -8.56 24.22 24.68
N GLU A 402 -7.53 23.93 25.48
CA GLU A 402 -6.15 23.90 25.02
C GLU A 402 -5.87 22.70 24.10
N LYS A 403 -6.34 21.50 24.44
CA LYS A 403 -6.28 20.32 23.56
C LYS A 403 -7.06 20.54 22.27
N ILE A 404 -8.24 21.15 22.33
CA ILE A 404 -9.05 21.48 21.16
C ILE A 404 -8.31 22.50 20.29
N ARG A 405 -7.71 23.54 20.87
CA ARG A 405 -6.92 24.54 20.13
C ARG A 405 -5.71 23.91 19.47
N ALA A 406 -4.94 23.11 20.22
CA ALA A 406 -3.78 22.41 19.69
C ALA A 406 -4.16 21.40 18.58
N ARG A 407 -5.28 20.69 18.76
CA ARG A 407 -5.85 19.82 17.76
C ARG A 407 -6.26 20.58 16.49
N ASN A 408 -7.01 21.67 16.65
CA ASN A 408 -7.48 22.48 15.53
C ASN A 408 -6.31 23.12 14.77
N GLU A 409 -5.27 23.55 15.48
CA GLU A 409 -4.05 24.08 14.86
C GLU A 409 -3.27 23.00 14.12
N LYS A 410 -3.18 21.79 14.69
CA LYS A 410 -2.57 20.65 14.04
C LYS A 410 -3.34 20.26 12.78
N MET A 411 -4.67 20.14 12.88
CA MET A 411 -5.54 19.86 11.72
C MET A 411 -5.41 20.93 10.63
N ARG A 412 -5.31 22.22 11.00
CA ARG A 412 -5.08 23.30 10.04
C ARG A 412 -3.74 23.13 9.33
N LYS A 413 -2.65 22.87 10.07
CA LYS A 413 -1.33 22.65 9.49
C LYS A 413 -1.31 21.41 8.59
N GLU A 414 -2.01 20.35 8.96
CA GLU A 414 -2.16 19.15 8.15
C GLU A 414 -2.98 19.42 6.90
N ALA A 415 -4.09 20.15 6.99
CA ALA A 415 -4.88 20.55 5.84
C ALA A 415 -4.11 21.47 4.88
N GLU A 416 -3.33 22.41 5.41
CA GLU A 416 -2.44 23.27 4.62
C GLU A 416 -1.35 22.45 3.93
N TYR A 417 -0.78 21.47 4.63
CA TYR A 417 0.18 20.54 4.07
C TYR A 417 -0.45 19.69 2.95
N ASP A 418 -1.61 19.09 3.21
CA ASP A 418 -2.33 18.27 2.24
C ASP A 418 -2.72 19.08 1.00
N ALA A 419 -3.17 20.33 1.17
CA ALA A 419 -3.47 21.24 0.07
C ALA A 419 -2.20 21.59 -0.75
N ARG A 420 -1.08 21.84 -0.06
CA ARG A 420 0.22 22.09 -0.71
C ARG A 420 0.67 20.87 -1.50
N MET A 421 0.55 19.66 -0.93
CA MET A 421 0.90 18.41 -1.59
C MET A 421 0.03 18.14 -2.81
N ALA A 422 -1.29 18.36 -2.69
CA ALA A 422 -2.21 18.24 -3.82
C ALA A 422 -1.85 19.22 -4.96
N LYS A 423 -1.48 20.47 -4.61
CA LYS A 423 -1.03 21.47 -5.58
C LYS A 423 0.25 21.03 -6.28
N LEU A 424 1.28 20.64 -5.52
CA LEU A 424 2.56 20.16 -6.06
C LEU A 424 2.34 18.95 -6.97
N TYR A 425 1.47 18.03 -6.58
CA TYR A 425 1.18 16.85 -7.39
C TYR A 425 0.57 17.23 -8.74
N ARG A 426 -0.39 18.17 -8.75
CA ARG A 426 -0.99 18.68 -10.00
C ARG A 426 0.05 19.34 -10.89
N GLU A 427 0.83 20.26 -10.32
CA GLU A 427 1.82 21.03 -11.07
C GLU A 427 2.99 20.17 -11.57
N VAL A 428 3.47 19.25 -10.73
CA VAL A 428 4.72 18.53 -10.97
C VAL A 428 4.48 17.17 -11.62
N VAL A 429 3.51 16.40 -11.14
CA VAL A 429 3.24 15.04 -11.64
C VAL A 429 2.26 15.06 -12.81
N LEU A 430 1.13 15.77 -12.64
CA LEU A 430 0.11 15.83 -13.68
C LEU A 430 0.42 16.88 -14.75
N LYS A 431 1.44 17.74 -14.53
CA LYS A 431 1.82 18.83 -15.45
C LYS A 431 0.66 19.77 -15.78
N GLU A 432 -0.33 19.86 -14.89
CA GLU A 432 -1.40 20.84 -15.01
C GLU A 432 -0.81 22.26 -14.90
N LYS A 433 -1.06 23.10 -15.89
CA LYS A 433 -0.68 24.51 -15.79
C LYS A 433 -1.51 25.15 -14.66
N PRO A 434 -0.93 26.06 -13.85
CA PRO A 434 -1.71 26.85 -12.92
C PRO A 434 -2.87 27.53 -13.69
N ALA A 435 -4.07 27.48 -13.13
CA ALA A 435 -5.19 28.22 -13.70
C ALA A 435 -4.76 29.69 -13.82
N GLU A 436 -4.71 30.19 -15.04
CA GLU A 436 -4.47 31.63 -15.24
C GLU A 436 -5.51 32.38 -14.43
N PRO A 437 -5.12 33.38 -13.63
CA PRO A 437 -6.09 34.18 -12.93
C PRO A 437 -7.07 34.75 -13.99
N LEU A 438 -8.35 34.48 -13.82
CA LEU A 438 -9.37 35.07 -14.65
C LEU A 438 -9.15 36.59 -14.61
N VAL A 439 -8.67 37.15 -15.71
CA VAL A 439 -8.58 38.58 -15.87
C VAL A 439 -10.01 39.08 -15.77
N GLN A 440 -10.36 39.70 -14.64
CA GLN A 440 -11.59 40.48 -14.56
C GLN A 440 -11.47 41.57 -15.62
N ILE A 441 -12.12 41.36 -16.74
CA ILE A 441 -12.33 42.44 -17.72
C ILE A 441 -13.16 43.48 -16.96
N GLY A 442 -12.48 44.52 -16.54
CA GLY A 442 -13.09 45.64 -15.82
C GLY A 442 -14.28 46.11 -16.61
N ALA A 443 -15.41 46.31 -15.93
CA ALA A 443 -16.58 46.91 -16.48
C ALA A 443 -16.20 48.23 -17.17
N LEU A 444 -16.25 48.23 -18.48
CA LEU A 444 -16.18 49.48 -19.26
C LEU A 444 -17.43 50.27 -18.94
N ASN A 445 -17.24 51.27 -18.10
CA ASN A 445 -18.24 52.32 -17.93
C ASN A 445 -18.54 52.94 -19.31
N GLY A 446 -19.80 52.85 -19.68
CA GLY A 446 -20.30 53.43 -20.92
C GLY A 446 -20.09 54.93 -20.97
N ASN A 447 -19.68 55.40 -22.11
CA ASN A 447 -20.22 56.65 -22.62
C ASN A 447 -20.31 56.57 -24.16
N SER A 448 -21.50 57.02 -24.58
CA SER A 448 -22.03 57.06 -25.93
C SER A 448 -21.13 57.75 -26.95
N ASN A 449 -21.08 57.25 -28.17
CA ASN A 449 -21.64 57.87 -29.39
C ASN A 449 -21.02 57.24 -30.67
N GLY A 450 -21.89 56.83 -31.53
CA GLY A 450 -21.79 57.16 -32.96
C GLY A 450 -21.19 56.13 -33.93
N HIS A 451 -22.07 55.45 -34.63
CA HIS A 451 -22.07 55.15 -36.06
C HIS A 451 -21.19 54.04 -36.69
N ASN A 452 -21.95 53.16 -37.31
CA ASN A 452 -21.72 52.47 -38.60
C ASN A 452 -20.78 51.28 -38.72
N GLY A 453 -21.38 50.11 -38.83
CA GLY A 453 -21.38 49.28 -40.03
C GLY A 453 -20.10 48.49 -40.35
N ALA A 454 -20.14 47.25 -40.16
CA ALA A 454 -19.78 46.24 -41.17
C ALA A 454 -19.87 44.82 -40.58
N ASN A 455 -20.52 43.96 -41.31
CA ASN A 455 -20.59 42.50 -41.13
C ASN A 455 -19.17 41.89 -41.13
N GLY A 456 -18.87 41.10 -40.12
CA GLY A 456 -17.72 40.23 -40.10
C GLY A 456 -18.17 38.89 -39.56
N GLU A 457 -18.26 37.92 -40.43
CA GLU A 457 -18.51 36.50 -40.12
C GLU A 457 -17.48 35.99 -39.11
N LEU A 458 -17.97 35.42 -38.03
CA LEU A 458 -17.15 34.69 -37.04
C LEU A 458 -16.84 33.31 -37.65
N HIS A 459 -15.63 33.15 -38.12
CA HIS A 459 -15.06 31.84 -38.33
C HIS A 459 -14.80 31.18 -36.98
N GLU A 460 -15.49 30.06 -36.70
CA GLU A 460 -15.09 29.11 -35.68
C GLU A 460 -13.77 28.42 -36.11
N PRO A 461 -12.79 28.33 -35.25
CA PRO A 461 -11.62 27.52 -35.54
C PRO A 461 -11.98 26.04 -35.43
N GLU A 462 -11.74 25.31 -36.51
CA GLU A 462 -11.79 23.86 -36.58
C GLU A 462 -10.89 23.26 -35.49
N ARG A 463 -11.45 22.33 -34.71
CA ARG A 463 -10.70 21.51 -33.79
C ARG A 463 -9.91 20.48 -34.59
N GLU A 464 -8.64 20.72 -34.76
CA GLU A 464 -7.72 19.63 -35.15
C GLU A 464 -7.71 18.55 -34.06
N GLU A 465 -8.27 17.41 -34.35
CA GLU A 465 -8.07 16.18 -33.62
C GLU A 465 -6.64 15.70 -33.87
N VAL A 466 -5.74 16.03 -32.97
CA VAL A 466 -4.41 15.42 -32.96
C VAL A 466 -4.51 14.05 -32.32
N PHE A 467 -4.73 13.03 -33.13
CA PHE A 467 -4.38 11.66 -32.79
C PHE A 467 -2.86 11.54 -32.90
N THR A 468 -2.17 11.53 -31.79
CA THR A 468 -0.80 11.05 -31.75
C THR A 468 -0.80 9.61 -31.26
N ASP A 469 -0.22 8.74 -32.07
CA ASP A 469 0.03 7.33 -31.89
C ASP A 469 0.66 6.92 -30.54
#